data_f384edc6a39912c7e7abd8e0d8d071eb
#
_entry.id   f384edc6a39912c7e7abd8e0d8d071eb
#
_cell.length_a   1.000
_cell.length_b   1.000
_cell.length_c   1.000
_cell.angle_alpha   90.00
_cell.angle_beta   90.00
_cell.angle_gamma   90.00
#
_symmetry.space_group_name_H-M   'P 1'
#
loop_
_entity.id
_entity.type
_entity.pdbx_description
1 polymer ?
#
loop_
_entity_poly.entity_id
_entity_poly.type
_entity_poly.pdbx_seq_one_letter_code
_entity_poly.pdbx_strand_id
1 'polypeptide(L)'
;MINIAIALSEFNSEISEGLLSGCNRALLDKGVNDGSISVLRVPGAFELPAAAAKLAKHEDIDGVVALGAVIKGETDHYHYISQAVTNGLMQVTLHSIVPVMFGVLTCPTVELAIARSEPHSRNNKGYEVGIATMEMLSQ
;
A
#
# COMPACT_ATOMS: atom_id res chain seq x y z
N MET A 1 -4.32 21.53 -1.42
CA MET A 1 -4.37 20.47 -0.41
C MET A 1 -4.20 19.11 -1.10
N ILE A 2 -3.29 18.28 -0.58
CA ILE A 2 -3.03 16.97 -1.17
C ILE A 2 -3.90 15.92 -0.48
N ASN A 3 -4.63 15.15 -1.27
CA ASN A 3 -5.50 14.07 -0.80
C ASN A 3 -4.94 12.72 -1.23
N ILE A 4 -4.68 11.86 -0.26
CA ILE A 4 -4.13 10.53 -0.50
C ILE A 4 -5.15 9.47 -0.10
N ALA A 5 -5.35 8.50 -0.96
CA ALA A 5 -6.20 7.34 -0.68
C ALA A 5 -5.34 6.11 -0.52
N ILE A 6 -5.59 5.34 0.53
CA ILE A 6 -4.87 4.11 0.81
C ILE A 6 -5.83 2.95 0.63
N ALA A 7 -5.45 1.99 -0.23
CA ALA A 7 -6.13 0.71 -0.33
C ALA A 7 -5.39 -0.27 0.58
N LEU A 8 -6.07 -0.84 1.55
CA LEU A 8 -5.46 -1.67 2.58
C LEU A 8 -6.10 -3.07 2.58
N SER A 9 -5.29 -4.10 2.39
CA SER A 9 -5.81 -5.46 2.53
C SER A 9 -5.89 -5.84 4.01
N GLU A 10 -6.99 -6.48 4.40
CA GLU A 10 -7.21 -6.84 5.80
C GLU A 10 -6.61 -8.20 6.17
N PHE A 11 -6.38 -9.06 5.20
CA PHE A 11 -5.76 -10.36 5.45
C PHE A 11 -4.34 -10.13 6.00
N ASN A 12 -3.96 -10.83 7.05
CA ASN A 12 -2.74 -10.57 7.83
C ASN A 12 -2.82 -9.19 8.50
N SER A 13 -3.89 -8.95 9.24
CA SER A 13 -4.24 -7.62 9.73
C SER A 13 -3.18 -6.95 10.61
N GLU A 14 -2.48 -7.71 11.44
CA GLU A 14 -1.40 -7.14 12.25
C GLU A 14 -0.33 -6.47 11.38
N ILE A 15 0.04 -7.15 10.31
CA ILE A 15 1.04 -6.64 9.37
C ILE A 15 0.48 -5.45 8.59
N SER A 16 -0.74 -5.58 8.08
CA SER A 16 -1.39 -4.52 7.32
C SER A 16 -1.57 -3.25 8.14
N GLU A 17 -2.01 -3.38 9.39
CA GLU A 17 -2.17 -2.21 10.27
C GLU A 17 -0.82 -1.56 10.59
N GLY A 18 0.23 -2.35 10.73
CA GLY A 18 1.58 -1.81 10.91
C GLY A 18 2.06 -1.03 9.71
N LEU A 19 1.78 -1.51 8.50
CA LEU A 19 2.08 -0.78 7.26
C LEU A 19 1.28 0.52 7.18
N LEU A 20 0.01 0.47 7.53
CA LEU A 20 -0.84 1.66 7.54
C LEU A 20 -0.30 2.71 8.50
N SER A 21 0.07 2.30 9.71
CA SER A 21 0.66 3.19 10.71
C SER A 21 1.91 3.88 10.17
N GLY A 22 2.80 3.12 9.55
CA GLY A 22 4.02 3.68 8.95
C GLY A 22 3.72 4.64 7.81
N CYS A 23 2.81 4.28 6.93
CA CYS A 23 2.42 5.14 5.80
C CYS A 23 1.81 6.45 6.29
N ASN A 24 0.88 6.38 7.24
CA ASN A 24 0.28 7.58 7.83
C ASN A 24 1.34 8.51 8.43
N ARG A 25 2.27 7.94 9.19
CA ARG A 25 3.36 8.72 9.79
C ARG A 25 4.18 9.43 8.72
N ALA A 26 4.52 8.73 7.64
CA ALA A 26 5.30 9.32 6.56
C ALA A 26 4.55 10.47 5.88
N LEU A 27 3.27 10.29 5.60
CA LEU A 27 2.46 11.32 4.97
C LEU A 27 2.31 12.55 5.86
N LEU A 28 2.07 12.34 7.15
CA LEU A 28 1.98 13.44 8.11
C LEU A 28 3.31 14.17 8.25
N ASP A 29 4.43 13.43 8.31
CA ASP A 29 5.77 14.02 8.37
C ASP A 29 6.06 14.90 7.16
N LYS A 30 5.46 14.60 6.02
CA LYS A 30 5.62 15.36 4.78
C LYS A 30 4.56 16.43 4.57
N GLY A 31 3.73 16.68 5.56
CA GLY A 31 2.80 17.80 5.55
C GLY A 31 1.40 17.51 5.04
N VAL A 32 1.06 16.25 4.80
CA VAL A 32 -0.32 15.89 4.45
C VAL A 32 -1.18 15.99 5.71
N ASN A 33 -2.35 16.60 5.61
CA ASN A 33 -3.27 16.70 6.73
C ASN A 33 -3.92 15.36 7.01
N ASP A 34 -4.11 15.04 8.29
CA ASP A 34 -4.74 13.77 8.68
C ASP A 34 -6.11 13.60 8.02
N GLY A 35 -6.91 14.64 7.97
CA GLY A 35 -8.23 14.60 7.33
C GLY A 35 -8.21 14.43 5.82
N SER A 36 -7.03 14.50 5.20
CA SER A 36 -6.84 14.31 3.77
C SER A 36 -6.34 12.93 3.40
N ILE A 37 -6.27 12.03 4.37
CA ILE A 37 -5.87 10.64 4.16
C ILE A 37 -7.10 9.77 4.35
N SER A 38 -7.49 9.04 3.32
CA SER A 38 -8.63 8.12 3.38
C SER A 38 -8.14 6.68 3.21
N VAL A 39 -8.87 5.74 3.81
CA VAL A 39 -8.50 4.32 3.76
C VAL A 39 -9.68 3.51 3.27
N LEU A 40 -9.46 2.74 2.20
CA LEU A 40 -10.42 1.77 1.70
C LEU A 40 -9.90 0.37 2.04
N ARG A 41 -10.64 -0.34 2.88
CA ARG A 41 -10.25 -1.68 3.31
C ARG A 41 -10.83 -2.73 2.37
N VAL A 42 -10.02 -3.70 1.97
CA VAL A 42 -10.42 -4.80 1.10
C VAL A 42 -10.03 -6.12 1.75
N PRO A 43 -10.69 -7.25 1.37
CA PRO A 43 -10.46 -8.51 2.07
C PRO A 43 -9.03 -9.03 2.01
N GLY A 44 -8.40 -8.98 0.84
CA GLY A 44 -7.06 -9.54 0.66
C GLY A 44 -6.26 -8.78 -0.38
N ALA A 45 -5.01 -9.20 -0.56
CA ALA A 45 -4.12 -8.54 -1.51
C ALA A 45 -4.64 -8.63 -2.95
N PHE A 46 -5.31 -9.74 -3.30
CA PHE A 46 -5.82 -9.93 -4.65
C PHE A 46 -6.80 -8.83 -5.07
N GLU A 47 -7.50 -8.22 -4.12
CA GLU A 47 -8.46 -7.15 -4.38
C GLU A 47 -7.83 -5.76 -4.51
N LEU A 48 -6.55 -5.62 -4.19
CA LEU A 48 -5.87 -4.32 -4.20
C LEU A 48 -5.82 -3.67 -5.60
N PRO A 49 -5.52 -4.39 -6.68
CA PRO A 49 -5.49 -3.74 -7.99
C PRO A 49 -6.82 -3.10 -8.38
N ALA A 50 -7.92 -3.79 -8.16
CA ALA A 50 -9.24 -3.23 -8.48
C ALA A 50 -9.56 -2.03 -7.60
N ALA A 51 -9.25 -2.10 -6.31
CA ALA A 51 -9.47 -0.99 -5.38
C ALA A 51 -8.64 0.22 -5.77
N ALA A 52 -7.35 0.00 -6.07
CA ALA A 52 -6.46 1.08 -6.47
C ALA A 52 -6.92 1.74 -7.77
N ALA A 53 -7.37 0.95 -8.74
CA ALA A 53 -7.88 1.48 -10.00
C ALA A 53 -9.09 2.38 -9.77
N LYS A 54 -9.99 1.95 -8.89
CA LYS A 54 -11.19 2.71 -8.55
C LYS A 54 -10.83 4.04 -7.87
N LEU A 55 -9.93 3.98 -6.89
CA LEU A 55 -9.50 5.18 -6.16
C LEU A 55 -8.78 6.18 -7.07
N ALA A 56 -7.96 5.68 -7.98
CA ALA A 56 -7.17 6.53 -8.87
C ALA A 56 -8.04 7.33 -9.85
N LYS A 57 -9.30 6.95 -10.03
CA LYS A 57 -10.23 7.66 -10.92
C LYS A 57 -10.99 8.79 -10.25
N HIS A 58 -10.92 8.90 -8.92
CA HIS A 58 -11.59 9.98 -8.21
C HIS A 58 -10.86 11.30 -8.45
N GLU A 59 -11.62 12.33 -8.83
CA GLU A 59 -11.05 13.63 -9.14
C GLU A 59 -10.35 14.29 -7.95
N ASP A 60 -10.81 13.97 -6.74
CA ASP A 60 -10.28 14.58 -5.52
C ASP A 60 -9.04 13.91 -4.96
N ILE A 61 -8.61 12.79 -5.56
CA ILE A 61 -7.45 12.03 -5.08
C ILE A 61 -6.23 12.40 -5.90
N ASP A 62 -5.15 12.74 -5.20
CA ASP A 62 -3.88 13.12 -5.82
C ASP A 62 -2.89 11.96 -5.90
N GLY A 63 -3.05 10.96 -5.07
CA GLY A 63 -2.20 9.78 -5.06
C GLY A 63 -2.87 8.61 -4.36
N VAL A 64 -2.49 7.40 -4.75
CA VAL A 64 -3.02 6.16 -4.19
C VAL A 64 -1.86 5.30 -3.69
N VAL A 65 -2.02 4.72 -2.52
CA VAL A 65 -1.05 3.78 -1.95
C VAL A 65 -1.76 2.45 -1.71
N ALA A 66 -1.20 1.36 -2.23
CA ALA A 66 -1.73 0.02 -1.97
C ALA A 66 -0.85 -0.65 -0.92
N LEU A 67 -1.44 -1.04 0.19
CA LEU A 67 -0.75 -1.67 1.31
C LEU A 67 -1.34 -3.04 1.61
N GLY A 68 -0.48 -4.01 1.83
CA GLY A 68 -0.90 -5.35 2.19
C GLY A 68 0.28 -6.29 2.29
N ALA A 69 -0.02 -7.56 2.52
CA ALA A 69 1.03 -8.56 2.64
C ALA A 69 0.56 -9.89 2.06
N VAL A 70 1.46 -10.55 1.35
CA VAL A 70 1.28 -11.92 0.89
C VAL A 70 2.42 -12.72 1.51
N ILE A 71 2.08 -13.72 2.32
CA ILE A 71 3.06 -14.52 3.03
C ILE A 71 2.97 -15.96 2.53
N LYS A 72 4.11 -16.53 2.24
CA LYS A 72 4.18 -17.90 1.74
C LYS A 72 3.61 -18.89 2.76
N GLY A 73 2.66 -19.72 2.30
CA GLY A 73 2.11 -20.82 3.06
C GLY A 73 2.63 -22.16 2.52
N GLU A 74 1.80 -23.19 2.66
CA GLU A 74 2.17 -24.55 2.28
C GLU A 74 2.00 -24.87 0.79
N THR A 75 1.32 -23.96 0.06
CA THR A 75 1.01 -24.18 -1.36
C THR A 75 1.63 -23.12 -2.24
N ASP A 76 1.48 -23.29 -3.56
CA ASP A 76 1.96 -22.32 -4.55
C ASP A 76 1.09 -21.06 -4.62
N HIS A 77 0.02 -20.98 -3.84
CA HIS A 77 -0.88 -19.84 -3.80
C HIS A 77 -0.13 -18.51 -3.66
N TYR A 78 0.87 -18.47 -2.80
CA TYR A 78 1.73 -17.31 -2.58
C TYR A 78 2.31 -16.74 -3.89
N HIS A 79 2.86 -17.61 -4.73
CA HIS A 79 3.49 -17.19 -5.98
C HIS A 79 2.47 -16.61 -6.95
N TYR A 80 1.30 -17.24 -7.06
CA TYR A 80 0.27 -16.77 -7.97
C TYR A 80 -0.33 -15.45 -7.52
N ILE A 81 -0.61 -15.31 -6.25
CA ILE A 81 -1.18 -14.05 -5.72
C ILE A 81 -0.15 -12.92 -5.80
N SER A 82 1.09 -13.18 -5.41
CA SER A 82 2.15 -12.17 -5.48
C SER A 82 2.32 -11.64 -6.90
N GLN A 83 2.35 -12.54 -7.87
CA GLN A 83 2.51 -12.19 -9.28
C GLN A 83 1.30 -11.42 -9.81
N ALA A 84 0.08 -11.89 -9.50
CA ALA A 84 -1.14 -11.24 -9.95
C ALA A 84 -1.26 -9.84 -9.38
N VAL A 85 -0.97 -9.66 -8.10
CA VAL A 85 -1.07 -8.36 -7.42
C VAL A 85 -0.03 -7.39 -7.98
N THR A 86 1.22 -7.85 -8.12
CA THR A 86 2.29 -7.02 -8.65
C THR A 86 2.00 -6.58 -10.07
N ASN A 87 1.62 -7.51 -10.94
CA ASN A 87 1.29 -7.18 -12.33
C ASN A 87 0.04 -6.32 -12.43
N GLY A 88 -0.97 -6.61 -11.61
CA GLY A 88 -2.20 -5.82 -11.60
C GLY A 88 -1.96 -4.38 -11.18
N LEU A 89 -1.22 -4.17 -10.11
CA LEU A 89 -0.91 -2.82 -9.66
C LEU A 89 -0.01 -2.07 -10.65
N MET A 90 0.91 -2.76 -11.30
CA MET A 90 1.72 -2.14 -12.35
C MET A 90 0.83 -1.64 -13.49
N GLN A 91 -0.16 -2.43 -13.91
CA GLN A 91 -1.10 -2.00 -14.94
C GLN A 91 -1.90 -0.78 -14.51
N VAL A 92 -2.36 -0.76 -13.27
CA VAL A 92 -3.09 0.40 -12.73
C VAL A 92 -2.20 1.64 -12.75
N THR A 93 -0.96 1.50 -12.29
CA THR A 93 0.03 2.60 -12.26
C THR A 93 0.25 3.19 -13.66
N LEU A 94 0.45 2.34 -14.64
CA LEU A 94 0.76 2.77 -16.00
C LEU A 94 -0.42 3.47 -16.68
N HIS A 95 -1.65 3.17 -16.26
CA HIS A 95 -2.86 3.74 -16.86
C HIS A 95 -3.48 4.85 -16.01
N SER A 96 -2.85 5.22 -14.90
CA SER A 96 -3.36 6.25 -14.00
C SER A 96 -2.65 7.57 -14.23
N ILE A 97 -3.41 8.67 -14.10
CA ILE A 97 -2.84 10.02 -14.14
C ILE A 97 -2.14 10.34 -12.83
N VAL A 98 -2.68 9.83 -11.71
CA VAL A 98 -2.08 10.05 -10.40
C VAL A 98 -1.15 8.90 -10.02
N PRO A 99 -0.14 9.15 -9.17
CA PRO A 99 0.73 8.07 -8.71
C PRO A 99 -0.06 7.00 -7.98
N VAL A 100 0.24 5.74 -8.29
CA VAL A 100 -0.30 4.57 -7.58
C VAL A 100 0.89 3.78 -7.09
N MET A 101 1.07 3.75 -5.78
CA MET A 101 2.29 3.26 -5.16
C MET A 101 2.12 1.86 -4.58
N PHE A 102 3.17 1.06 -4.72
CA PHE A 102 3.17 -0.35 -4.36
C PHE A 102 3.80 -0.56 -2.98
N GLY A 103 2.97 -0.83 -1.98
CA GLY A 103 3.40 -1.13 -0.61
C GLY A 103 2.97 -2.52 -0.16
N VAL A 104 3.00 -3.48 -1.06
CA VAL A 104 2.60 -4.86 -0.74
C VAL A 104 3.84 -5.69 -0.45
N LEU A 105 3.92 -6.24 0.76
CA LEU A 105 4.99 -7.16 1.12
C LEU A 105 4.71 -8.54 0.53
N THR A 106 5.73 -9.16 -0.03
CA THR A 106 5.68 -10.54 -0.49
C THR A 106 6.80 -11.28 0.19
N CYS A 107 6.49 -11.93 1.30
CA CYS A 107 7.49 -12.47 2.20
C CYS A 107 7.40 -14.00 2.31
N PRO A 108 8.54 -14.68 2.32
CA PRO A 108 8.54 -16.15 2.52
C PRO A 108 8.19 -16.55 3.95
N THR A 109 8.31 -15.64 4.93
CA THR A 109 7.99 -15.95 6.34
C THR A 109 7.23 -14.80 6.99
N VAL A 110 6.47 -15.13 8.03
CA VAL A 110 5.75 -14.14 8.85
C VAL A 110 6.75 -13.21 9.55
N GLU A 111 7.87 -13.73 10.01
CA GLU A 111 8.89 -12.98 10.75
C GLU A 111 9.46 -11.85 9.89
N LEU A 112 9.69 -12.12 8.61
CA LEU A 112 10.17 -11.08 7.69
C LEU A 112 9.12 -10.00 7.47
N ALA A 113 7.84 -10.39 7.37
CA ALA A 113 6.75 -9.45 7.22
C ALA A 113 6.60 -8.57 8.46
N ILE A 114 6.71 -9.16 9.65
CA ILE A 114 6.66 -8.42 10.91
C ILE A 114 7.79 -7.40 10.97
N ALA A 115 9.00 -7.81 10.60
CA ALA A 115 10.16 -6.92 10.61
C ALA A 115 9.97 -5.69 9.69
N ARG A 116 9.22 -5.84 8.60
CA ARG A 116 8.98 -4.79 7.61
C ARG A 116 7.70 -4.00 7.85
N SER A 117 6.95 -4.33 8.89
CA SER A 117 5.67 -3.69 9.22
C SER A 117 5.58 -3.18 10.66
N GLU A 118 6.62 -3.36 11.45
CA GLU A 118 6.65 -2.87 12.82
C GLU A 118 6.48 -1.35 12.79
N PRO A 119 5.48 -0.80 13.52
CA PRO A 119 5.08 0.61 13.36
C PRO A 119 6.17 1.66 13.51
N HIS A 120 7.14 1.40 14.39
CA HIS A 120 8.21 2.38 14.65
C HIS A 120 9.54 2.01 14.03
N SER A 121 9.59 0.96 13.23
CA SER A 121 10.82 0.49 12.60
C SER A 121 11.23 1.41 11.46
N ARG A 122 12.53 1.60 11.29
CA ARG A 122 13.10 2.27 10.12
C ARG A 122 12.88 1.47 8.84
N ASN A 123 12.62 0.17 8.98
CA ASN A 123 12.42 -0.73 7.86
C ASN A 123 10.94 -0.91 7.50
N ASN A 124 10.06 -0.11 8.08
CA ASN A 124 8.63 -0.19 7.80
C ASN A 124 8.38 0.16 6.33
N LYS A 125 7.85 -0.81 5.58
CA LYS A 125 7.60 -0.64 4.14
C LYS A 125 6.53 0.42 3.88
N GLY A 126 5.54 0.52 4.76
CA GLY A 126 4.51 1.55 4.64
C GLY A 126 5.08 2.96 4.74
N TYR A 127 6.01 3.16 5.67
CA TYR A 127 6.69 4.45 5.80
C TYR A 127 7.48 4.77 4.53
N GLU A 128 8.26 3.81 4.06
CA GLU A 128 9.05 3.95 2.85
C GLU A 128 8.19 4.35 1.66
N VAL A 129 7.06 3.68 1.48
CA VAL A 129 6.16 3.95 0.36
C VAL A 129 5.44 5.30 0.53
N GLY A 130 5.11 5.67 1.75
CA GLY A 130 4.54 7.00 2.03
C GLY A 130 5.48 8.12 1.61
N ILE A 131 6.77 7.99 1.93
CA ILE A 131 7.78 8.95 1.50
C ILE A 131 7.89 8.99 -0.02
N ALA A 132 7.95 7.81 -0.66
CA ALA A 132 8.03 7.72 -2.12
C ALA A 132 6.81 8.35 -2.80
N THR A 133 5.63 8.21 -2.20
CA THR A 133 4.41 8.84 -2.72
C THR A 133 4.58 10.36 -2.79
N MET A 134 5.08 10.95 -1.71
CA MET A 134 5.26 12.40 -1.67
C MET A 134 6.36 12.87 -2.64
N GLU A 135 7.39 12.07 -2.84
CA GLU A 135 8.41 12.37 -3.84
C GLU A 135 7.82 12.38 -5.26
N MET A 136 6.94 11.41 -5.57
CA MET A 136 6.26 11.37 -6.87
C MET A 136 5.38 12.60 -7.08
N LEU A 137 4.70 13.05 -6.03
CA LEU A 137 3.80 14.20 -6.12
C LEU A 137 4.55 15.54 -6.25
N SER A 138 5.82 15.59 -5.88
CA SER A 138 6.61 16.81 -5.96
C SER A 138 7.31 17.02 -7.32
N GLN A 139 7.13 16.09 -8.24
CA GLN A 139 7.75 16.16 -9.56
C GLN A 139 6.95 16.96 -10.58
#